data_d1643a9af9db0593eca683490f0c59c2
#
_entry.id   d1643a9af9db0593eca683490f0c59c2
#
_cell.length_a   1.000
_cell.length_b   1.000
_cell.length_c   1.000
_cell.angle_alpha   90.00
_cell.angle_beta   90.00
_cell.angle_gamma   90.00
#
_symmetry.space_group_name_H-M   'P 1'
#
loop_
_entity.id
_entity.type
_entity.pdbx_description
1 polymer ?
#
loop_
_entity_poly.entity_id
_entity_poly.type
_entity_poly.pdbx_seq_one_letter_code
_entity_poly.pdbx_strand_id
1 'polypeptide(L)'
;KPFHPGRRMHGPFKTGAGGIGHVMQSTKASLEENYAFYRLLGMRGGIEYKLAVPGAPGPIPLMFMHCNERQHTFAFAGPGEKRVNHIMMEMEQMADVGLAHDLVKQAGLPIIIEPGSHANDQMFSFYFKNPSGFLSEIGWGGRSAVHQSEYYQRDAFGHAPVPGTMKGFMGPPMVSSPSG
;
A
#
# COMPACT_ATOMS: atom_id res chain seq x y z
N LYS A 1 37.77 4.35 -1.53
CA LYS A 1 37.36 3.00 -1.09
C LYS A 1 35.86 2.92 -1.18
N PRO A 2 35.29 1.79 -1.63
CA PRO A 2 33.84 1.62 -1.58
C PRO A 2 33.37 1.71 -0.13
N PHE A 3 32.21 2.32 0.07
CA PHE A 3 31.58 2.38 1.38
C PHE A 3 31.20 0.97 1.85
N HIS A 4 31.58 0.61 3.04
CA HIS A 4 31.20 -0.65 3.66
C HIS A 4 30.56 -0.38 5.04
N PRO A 5 29.26 -0.57 5.19
CA PRO A 5 28.54 -0.15 6.40
C PRO A 5 28.83 -1.03 7.63
N GLY A 6 29.56 -2.13 7.49
CA GLY A 6 29.83 -3.08 8.58
C GLY A 6 28.60 -3.86 9.06
N ARG A 7 27.47 -3.80 8.32
CA ARG A 7 26.21 -4.48 8.66
C ARG A 7 25.51 -4.99 7.40
N ARG A 8 24.55 -5.88 7.55
CA ARG A 8 23.68 -6.33 6.46
C ARG A 8 22.93 -5.12 5.89
N MET A 9 22.91 -5.05 4.55
CA MET A 9 22.12 -4.08 3.80
C MET A 9 21.46 -4.82 2.64
N HIS A 10 20.22 -4.47 2.35
CA HIS A 10 19.57 -4.92 1.12
C HIS A 10 20.17 -4.26 -0.12
N GLY A 11 19.86 -4.81 -1.30
CA GLY A 11 20.23 -4.27 -2.60
C GLY A 11 19.50 -2.96 -2.93
N PRO A 12 19.64 -2.46 -4.17
CA PRO A 12 19.04 -1.20 -4.58
C PRO A 12 17.52 -1.30 -4.69
N PHE A 13 16.87 -0.13 -4.53
CA PHE A 13 15.47 0.06 -4.87
C PHE A 13 15.30 0.18 -6.38
N LYS A 14 14.21 -0.37 -6.89
CA LYS A 14 13.79 -0.20 -8.27
C LYS A 14 13.23 1.23 -8.44
N THR A 15 13.88 2.02 -9.28
CA THR A 15 13.56 3.42 -9.53
C THR A 15 13.45 3.70 -11.04
N GLY A 16 13.72 4.91 -11.49
CA GLY A 16 13.64 5.29 -12.91
C GLY A 16 12.26 5.79 -13.31
N ALA A 17 11.79 5.43 -14.50
CA ALA A 17 10.49 5.90 -15.04
C ALA A 17 9.29 5.51 -14.18
N GLY A 18 9.37 4.41 -13.43
CA GLY A 18 8.36 3.96 -12.49
C GLY A 18 8.35 4.69 -11.14
N GLY A 19 9.30 5.59 -10.91
CA GLY A 19 9.49 6.22 -9.59
C GLY A 19 9.91 5.21 -8.53
N ILE A 20 9.90 5.62 -7.26
CA ILE A 20 10.33 4.77 -6.15
C ILE A 20 9.30 3.69 -5.78
N GLY A 21 8.04 3.95 -6.04
CA GLY A 21 6.93 3.07 -5.68
C GLY A 21 5.59 3.77 -5.81
N HIS A 22 4.74 3.63 -4.79
CA HIS A 22 3.45 4.30 -4.75
C HIS A 22 3.15 4.91 -3.38
N VAL A 23 2.11 5.72 -3.33
CA VAL A 23 1.56 6.29 -2.08
C VAL A 23 0.09 5.91 -1.97
N MET A 24 -0.32 5.47 -0.79
CA MET A 24 -1.72 5.33 -0.44
C MET A 24 -2.12 6.34 0.62
N GLN A 25 -3.27 6.96 0.43
CA GLN A 25 -3.85 7.89 1.41
C GLN A 25 -5.30 7.56 1.75
N SER A 26 -5.72 7.94 2.93
CA SER A 26 -7.13 8.08 3.30
C SER A 26 -7.57 9.51 3.11
N THR A 27 -8.80 9.73 2.66
CA THR A 27 -9.34 11.04 2.36
C THR A 27 -10.75 11.22 2.91
N LYS A 28 -11.17 12.47 3.09
CA LYS A 28 -12.55 12.80 3.51
C LYS A 28 -13.51 12.81 2.33
N ALA A 29 -13.00 12.98 1.11
CA ALA A 29 -13.79 12.99 -0.11
C ALA A 29 -14.20 11.56 -0.51
N SER A 30 -15.26 11.42 -1.29
CA SER A 30 -15.67 10.15 -1.88
C SER A 30 -14.62 9.62 -2.87
N LEU A 31 -14.74 8.35 -3.27
CA LEU A 31 -13.86 7.80 -4.30
C LEU A 31 -14.06 8.53 -5.63
N GLU A 32 -15.29 8.86 -5.98
CA GLU A 32 -15.65 9.55 -7.22
C GLU A 32 -15.06 10.96 -7.29
N GLU A 33 -15.14 11.72 -6.20
CA GLU A 33 -14.53 13.05 -6.11
C GLU A 33 -13.01 13.00 -6.24
N ASN A 34 -12.36 12.06 -5.55
CA ASN A 34 -10.91 11.85 -5.66
C ASN A 34 -10.53 11.41 -7.07
N TYR A 35 -11.25 10.45 -7.64
CA TYR A 35 -11.00 9.97 -9.00
C TYR A 35 -11.09 11.12 -10.01
N ALA A 36 -12.14 11.92 -9.96
CA ALA A 36 -12.32 13.07 -10.83
C ALA A 36 -11.16 14.09 -10.69
N PHE A 37 -10.76 14.39 -9.46
CA PHE A 37 -9.64 15.29 -9.18
C PHE A 37 -8.32 14.79 -9.76
N TYR A 38 -7.95 13.53 -9.49
CA TYR A 38 -6.68 12.97 -9.98
C TYR A 38 -6.67 12.76 -11.50
N ARG A 39 -7.84 12.54 -12.12
CA ARG A 39 -7.98 12.56 -13.59
C ARG A 39 -7.63 13.91 -14.18
N LEU A 40 -8.01 15.02 -13.56
CA LEU A 40 -7.62 16.37 -13.99
C LEU A 40 -6.10 16.56 -13.97
N LEU A 41 -5.38 15.90 -13.05
CA LEU A 41 -3.93 15.92 -12.97
C LEU A 41 -3.25 14.95 -13.96
N GLY A 42 -3.99 14.29 -14.83
CA GLY A 42 -3.47 13.39 -15.85
C GLY A 42 -3.27 11.95 -15.38
N MET A 43 -3.69 11.59 -14.18
CA MET A 43 -3.65 10.19 -13.73
C MET A 43 -4.69 9.35 -14.47
N ARG A 44 -4.37 8.07 -14.67
CA ARG A 44 -5.16 7.11 -15.46
C ARG A 44 -5.42 5.84 -14.66
N GLY A 45 -6.23 4.96 -15.27
CA GLY A 45 -6.65 3.71 -14.66
C GLY A 45 -7.83 3.91 -13.74
N GLY A 46 -8.36 2.83 -13.27
CA GLY A 46 -9.45 2.75 -12.31
C GLY A 46 -9.55 1.31 -11.86
N ILE A 47 -8.77 0.95 -10.83
CA ILE A 47 -8.82 -0.38 -10.25
C ILE A 47 -9.49 -0.23 -8.90
N GLU A 48 -10.66 -0.81 -8.77
CA GLU A 48 -11.41 -0.82 -7.53
C GLU A 48 -11.09 -2.10 -6.75
N TYR A 49 -10.75 -1.94 -5.50
CA TYR A 49 -10.51 -3.03 -4.57
C TYR A 49 -11.48 -2.88 -3.38
N LYS A 50 -12.21 -3.92 -3.05
CA LYS A 50 -13.11 -3.96 -1.89
C LYS A 50 -12.48 -4.78 -0.78
N LEU A 51 -11.64 -4.13 0.03
CA LEU A 51 -10.90 -4.79 1.10
C LEU A 51 -11.83 -5.22 2.22
N ALA A 52 -11.93 -6.53 2.43
CA ALA A 52 -12.60 -7.09 3.61
C ALA A 52 -11.68 -6.98 4.83
N VAL A 53 -12.14 -6.26 5.85
CA VAL A 53 -11.39 -6.06 7.10
C VAL A 53 -12.18 -6.67 8.25
N PRO A 54 -11.59 -7.59 9.03
CA PRO A 54 -12.23 -8.15 10.19
C PRO A 54 -12.70 -7.07 11.18
N GLY A 55 -13.99 -7.09 11.56
CA GLY A 55 -14.58 -6.12 12.47
C GLY A 55 -15.02 -4.79 11.85
N ALA A 56 -14.81 -4.58 10.55
CA ALA A 56 -15.39 -3.44 9.83
C ALA A 56 -16.87 -3.72 9.48
N PRO A 57 -17.73 -2.70 9.43
CA PRO A 57 -19.16 -2.85 9.10
C PRO A 57 -19.40 -3.29 7.64
N GLY A 58 -18.38 -3.28 6.80
CA GLY A 58 -18.41 -3.70 5.41
C GLY A 58 -17.06 -3.57 4.75
N PRO A 59 -16.91 -3.98 3.49
CA PRO A 59 -15.65 -3.86 2.77
C PRO A 59 -15.30 -2.39 2.56
N ILE A 60 -14.01 -2.06 2.73
CA ILE A 60 -13.49 -0.72 2.50
C ILE A 60 -13.14 -0.57 1.02
N PRO A 61 -13.77 0.36 0.31
CA PRO A 61 -13.46 0.58 -1.09
C PRO A 61 -12.14 1.34 -1.23
N LEU A 62 -11.29 0.86 -2.13
CA LEU A 62 -10.02 1.46 -2.51
C LEU A 62 -10.00 1.71 -4.01
N MET A 63 -9.35 2.77 -4.43
CA MET A 63 -9.12 3.10 -5.84
C MET A 63 -7.64 3.26 -6.10
N PHE A 64 -7.17 2.69 -7.22
CA PHE A 64 -5.77 2.69 -7.64
C PHE A 64 -5.65 3.36 -9.01
N MET A 65 -4.70 4.29 -9.13
CA MET A 65 -4.45 5.07 -10.34
C MET A 65 -2.96 5.13 -10.64
N HIS A 66 -2.61 5.41 -11.91
CA HIS A 66 -1.22 5.51 -12.36
C HIS A 66 -0.99 6.75 -13.23
N CYS A 67 0.25 7.24 -13.25
CA CYS A 67 0.75 8.27 -14.14
C CYS A 67 1.95 7.80 -14.98
N ASN A 68 2.41 6.58 -14.78
CA ASN A 68 3.55 5.96 -15.45
C ASN A 68 3.26 4.47 -15.74
N GLU A 69 4.26 3.66 -16.01
CA GLU A 69 4.11 2.23 -16.33
C GLU A 69 3.78 1.35 -15.12
N ARG A 70 3.92 1.85 -13.89
CA ARG A 70 3.59 1.12 -12.68
C ARG A 70 2.08 0.85 -12.65
N GLN A 71 1.65 -0.34 -12.21
CA GLN A 71 0.24 -0.72 -12.13
C GLN A 71 -0.57 0.33 -11.38
N HIS A 72 -0.03 0.88 -10.28
CA HIS A 72 -0.51 2.10 -9.67
C HIS A 72 0.63 2.89 -9.05
N THR A 73 0.51 4.20 -9.09
CA THR A 73 1.44 5.15 -8.48
C THR A 73 0.81 5.80 -7.26
N PHE A 74 -0.51 5.79 -7.23
CA PHE A 74 -1.31 6.41 -6.20
C PHE A 74 -2.56 5.57 -5.91
N ALA A 75 -2.87 5.43 -4.64
CA ALA A 75 -4.10 4.78 -4.19
C ALA A 75 -4.78 5.63 -3.11
N PHE A 76 -6.10 5.51 -3.02
CA PHE A 76 -6.85 6.19 -1.98
C PHE A 76 -8.04 5.37 -1.49
N ALA A 77 -8.36 5.57 -0.22
CA ALA A 77 -9.54 5.06 0.44
C ALA A 77 -10.35 6.23 0.98
N GLY A 78 -11.65 6.17 0.91
CA GLY A 78 -12.53 7.20 1.44
C GLY A 78 -14.00 6.81 1.42
N PRO A 79 -14.82 7.58 2.11
CA PRO A 79 -14.46 8.69 3.01
C PRO A 79 -13.90 8.21 4.35
N GLY A 80 -12.98 8.96 4.93
CA GLY A 80 -12.32 8.65 6.18
C GLY A 80 -11.45 9.81 6.70
N GLU A 81 -10.64 9.57 7.73
CA GLU A 81 -9.69 10.57 8.17
C GLU A 81 -8.60 10.83 7.12
N LYS A 82 -8.27 12.10 6.90
CA LYS A 82 -7.20 12.50 5.98
C LYS A 82 -5.84 12.11 6.56
N ARG A 83 -5.11 11.22 5.89
CA ARG A 83 -3.75 10.82 6.25
C ARG A 83 -3.02 10.07 5.13
N VAL A 84 -1.70 10.05 5.19
CA VAL A 84 -0.91 9.06 4.47
C VAL A 84 -1.11 7.71 5.18
N ASN A 85 -1.52 6.70 4.43
CA ASN A 85 -1.61 5.32 4.94
C ASN A 85 -0.25 4.65 4.86
N HIS A 86 0.30 4.54 3.66
CA HIS A 86 1.65 4.02 3.44
C HIS A 86 2.34 4.66 2.23
N ILE A 87 3.67 4.50 2.23
CA ILE A 87 4.53 4.69 1.07
C ILE A 87 5.19 3.35 0.77
N MET A 88 5.05 2.87 -0.46
CA MET A 88 5.68 1.64 -0.93
C MET A 88 6.98 1.96 -1.66
N MET A 89 7.98 1.12 -1.40
CA MET A 89 9.29 1.14 -2.06
C MET A 89 9.57 -0.23 -2.64
N GLU A 90 9.81 -0.29 -3.97
CA GLU A 90 10.05 -1.55 -4.67
C GLU A 90 11.54 -1.90 -4.68
N MET A 91 11.84 -3.16 -4.36
CA MET A 91 13.19 -3.72 -4.41
C MET A 91 13.46 -4.34 -5.79
N GLU A 92 14.73 -4.35 -6.19
CA GLU A 92 15.16 -5.03 -7.42
C GLU A 92 15.11 -6.56 -7.30
N GLN A 93 15.22 -7.11 -6.09
CA GLN A 93 15.26 -8.55 -5.85
C GLN A 93 14.32 -8.97 -4.71
N MET A 94 13.63 -10.09 -4.91
CA MET A 94 12.73 -10.65 -3.90
C MET A 94 13.47 -10.98 -2.59
N ALA A 95 14.70 -11.45 -2.67
CA ALA A 95 15.50 -11.76 -1.48
C ALA A 95 15.71 -10.54 -0.56
N ASP A 96 15.74 -9.34 -1.14
CA ASP A 96 15.89 -8.09 -0.38
C ASP A 96 14.62 -7.73 0.41
N VAL A 97 13.45 -8.16 -0.04
CA VAL A 97 12.21 -8.03 0.76
C VAL A 97 12.29 -8.86 2.04
N GLY A 98 12.77 -10.11 1.93
CA GLY A 98 13.00 -10.97 3.09
C GLY A 98 14.06 -10.40 4.04
N LEU A 99 15.17 -9.89 3.48
CA LEU A 99 16.21 -9.24 4.27
C LEU A 99 15.69 -7.96 4.96
N ALA A 100 14.89 -7.15 4.27
CA ALA A 100 14.28 -5.96 4.86
C ALA A 100 13.34 -6.34 6.02
N HIS A 101 12.56 -7.41 5.87
CA HIS A 101 11.69 -7.93 6.93
C HIS A 101 12.51 -8.33 8.17
N ASP A 102 13.61 -9.07 7.98
CA ASP A 102 14.53 -9.41 9.07
C ASP A 102 15.10 -8.16 9.78
N LEU A 103 15.57 -7.17 9.00
CA LEU A 103 16.14 -5.94 9.55
C LEU A 103 15.12 -5.13 10.34
N VAL A 104 13.88 -5.05 9.87
CA VAL A 104 12.78 -4.38 10.57
C VAL A 104 12.49 -5.06 11.91
N LYS A 105 12.44 -6.41 11.94
CA LYS A 105 12.28 -7.19 13.18
C LYS A 105 13.45 -6.99 14.14
N GLN A 106 14.69 -7.04 13.64
CA GLN A 106 15.89 -6.81 14.45
C GLN A 106 15.93 -5.39 15.04
N ALA A 107 15.41 -4.40 14.31
CA ALA A 107 15.29 -3.02 14.79
C ALA A 107 14.13 -2.81 15.80
N GLY A 108 13.34 -3.84 16.08
CA GLY A 108 12.18 -3.75 16.98
C GLY A 108 11.03 -2.90 16.45
N LEU A 109 10.99 -2.65 15.13
CA LEU A 109 9.90 -1.90 14.52
C LEU A 109 8.66 -2.81 14.35
N PRO A 110 7.45 -2.31 14.63
CA PRO A 110 6.24 -3.10 14.53
C PRO A 110 5.93 -3.52 13.09
N ILE A 111 5.92 -4.83 12.81
CA ILE A 111 5.31 -5.39 11.59
C ILE A 111 3.80 -5.29 11.77
N ILE A 112 3.10 -4.76 10.77
CA ILE A 112 1.66 -4.53 10.78
C ILE A 112 0.94 -5.56 9.92
N ILE A 113 1.50 -5.86 8.75
CA ILE A 113 1.00 -6.86 7.81
C ILE A 113 2.18 -7.74 7.39
N GLU A 114 2.02 -9.03 7.59
CA GLU A 114 3.02 -10.04 7.25
C GLU A 114 3.22 -10.17 5.73
N PRO A 115 4.34 -10.77 5.29
CA PRO A 115 4.60 -11.00 3.87
C PRO A 115 3.45 -11.71 3.14
N GLY A 116 3.10 -11.19 1.99
CA GLY A 116 2.04 -11.72 1.14
C GLY A 116 2.12 -11.16 -0.28
N SER A 117 1.17 -11.53 -1.13
CA SER A 117 1.10 -11.01 -2.49
C SER A 117 -0.28 -10.48 -2.82
N HIS A 118 -0.30 -9.25 -3.28
CA HIS A 118 -1.51 -8.60 -3.77
C HIS A 118 -2.04 -9.23 -5.05
N ALA A 119 -3.37 -9.28 -5.19
CA ALA A 119 -4.00 -9.77 -6.40
C ALA A 119 -3.96 -8.75 -7.54
N ASN A 120 -4.07 -7.46 -7.21
CA ASN A 120 -4.19 -6.37 -8.20
C ASN A 120 -2.89 -6.09 -8.95
N ASP A 121 -1.78 -5.90 -8.27
CA ASP A 121 -0.48 -5.58 -8.86
C ASP A 121 0.55 -6.71 -8.79
N GLN A 122 0.19 -7.83 -8.16
CA GLN A 122 1.04 -9.00 -7.94
C GLN A 122 2.29 -8.71 -7.07
N MET A 123 2.33 -7.55 -6.43
CA MET A 123 3.42 -7.18 -5.53
C MET A 123 3.52 -8.17 -4.38
N PHE A 124 4.69 -8.77 -4.18
CA PHE A 124 5.03 -9.48 -2.95
C PHE A 124 5.64 -8.49 -1.97
N SER A 125 4.99 -8.24 -0.83
CA SER A 125 5.37 -7.17 0.09
C SER A 125 5.01 -7.48 1.54
N PHE A 126 5.48 -6.62 2.45
CA PHE A 126 5.06 -6.57 3.85
C PHE A 126 5.02 -5.11 4.32
N TYR A 127 4.34 -4.86 5.45
CA TYR A 127 4.15 -3.51 5.97
C TYR A 127 4.63 -3.39 7.41
N PHE A 128 5.28 -2.28 7.71
CA PHE A 128 5.73 -1.96 9.06
C PHE A 128 5.49 -0.49 9.38
N LYS A 129 5.38 -0.19 10.68
CA LYS A 129 5.21 1.18 11.15
C LYS A 129 6.55 1.90 11.18
N ASN A 130 6.66 3.03 10.49
CA ASN A 130 7.84 3.87 10.53
C ASN A 130 7.78 4.89 11.68
N PRO A 131 8.90 5.55 12.03
CA PRO A 131 8.92 6.54 13.11
C PRO A 131 8.02 7.76 12.88
N SER A 132 7.64 8.06 11.62
CA SER A 132 6.72 9.16 11.29
C SER A 132 5.25 8.82 11.54
N GLY A 133 4.95 7.58 11.94
CA GLY A 133 3.61 7.16 12.35
C GLY A 133 2.71 6.64 11.25
N PHE A 134 3.15 6.62 9.98
CA PHE A 134 2.48 5.92 8.88
C PHE A 134 3.18 4.62 8.52
N LEU A 135 2.64 3.83 7.58
CA LEU A 135 3.27 2.58 7.18
C LEU A 135 4.30 2.80 6.08
N SER A 136 5.37 2.02 6.15
CA SER A 136 6.22 1.74 5.01
C SER A 136 5.90 0.34 4.49
N GLU A 137 5.79 0.20 3.17
CA GLU A 137 5.68 -1.06 2.48
C GLU A 137 6.98 -1.31 1.71
N ILE A 138 7.54 -2.50 1.86
CA ILE A 138 8.68 -2.95 1.06
C ILE A 138 8.22 -4.13 0.22
N GLY A 139 8.39 -4.03 -1.10
CA GLY A 139 7.88 -5.03 -2.02
C GLY A 139 8.77 -5.32 -3.22
N TRP A 140 8.38 -6.35 -3.98
CA TRP A 140 9.05 -6.78 -5.20
C TRP A 140 8.05 -7.39 -6.19
N GLY A 141 8.30 -7.23 -7.48
CA GLY A 141 7.65 -7.99 -8.56
C GLY A 141 6.31 -7.44 -9.02
N GLY A 142 6.03 -6.17 -8.76
CA GLY A 142 4.81 -5.53 -9.25
C GLY A 142 4.71 -5.54 -10.78
N ARG A 143 3.51 -5.83 -11.28
CA ARG A 143 3.23 -5.82 -12.73
C ARG A 143 3.06 -4.40 -13.28
N SER A 144 3.18 -4.26 -14.59
CA SER A 144 2.92 -3.00 -15.28
C SER A 144 1.44 -2.63 -15.29
N ALA A 145 1.16 -1.35 -15.54
CA ALA A 145 -0.19 -0.81 -15.69
C ALA A 145 -0.98 -1.49 -16.80
N VAL A 146 -2.28 -1.65 -16.57
CA VAL A 146 -3.24 -2.09 -17.57
C VAL A 146 -4.25 -0.96 -17.85
N HIS A 147 -4.76 -0.91 -19.08
CA HIS A 147 -5.71 0.13 -19.51
C HIS A 147 -7.16 -0.29 -19.39
N GLN A 148 -7.47 -1.16 -18.44
CA GLN A 148 -8.82 -1.66 -18.19
C GLN A 148 -9.20 -1.49 -16.71
N SER A 149 -10.48 -1.47 -16.43
CA SER A 149 -11.00 -1.52 -15.06
C SER A 149 -10.91 -2.95 -14.52
N GLU A 150 -10.53 -3.08 -13.28
CA GLU A 150 -10.39 -4.35 -12.58
C GLU A 150 -11.04 -4.26 -11.19
N TYR A 151 -11.52 -5.40 -10.70
CA TYR A 151 -12.16 -5.50 -9.38
C TYR A 151 -11.55 -6.64 -8.58
N TYR A 152 -11.18 -6.36 -7.34
CA TYR A 152 -10.59 -7.32 -6.43
C TYR A 152 -11.26 -7.26 -5.06
N GLN A 153 -11.29 -8.40 -4.34
CA GLN A 153 -11.89 -8.53 -3.02
C GLN A 153 -10.93 -9.12 -1.97
N ARG A 154 -9.84 -9.73 -2.40
CA ARG A 154 -8.85 -10.35 -1.52
C ARG A 154 -7.48 -10.40 -2.19
N ASP A 155 -6.45 -10.48 -1.38
CA ASP A 155 -5.09 -10.73 -1.83
C ASP A 155 -4.91 -12.13 -2.41
N ALA A 156 -3.83 -12.34 -3.16
CA ALA A 156 -3.52 -13.65 -3.73
C ALA A 156 -3.15 -14.64 -2.62
N PHE A 157 -2.28 -14.22 -1.68
CA PHE A 157 -1.95 -14.97 -0.47
C PHE A 157 -1.26 -14.07 0.57
N GLY A 158 -1.17 -14.56 1.80
CA GLY A 158 -0.46 -13.86 2.89
C GLY A 158 -1.18 -12.62 3.36
N HIS A 159 -0.43 -11.55 3.61
CA HIS A 159 -0.89 -10.24 4.10
C HIS A 159 -1.80 -10.33 5.35
N ALA A 160 -1.53 -11.33 6.19
CA ALA A 160 -2.27 -11.47 7.44
C ALA A 160 -1.92 -10.29 8.37
N PRO A 161 -2.93 -9.59 8.91
CA PRO A 161 -2.70 -8.58 9.92
C PRO A 161 -2.10 -9.21 11.18
N VAL A 162 -1.06 -8.59 11.71
CA VAL A 162 -0.50 -9.02 12.99
C VAL A 162 -1.50 -8.67 14.10
N PRO A 163 -1.90 -9.62 14.95
CA PRO A 163 -2.91 -9.39 15.99
C PRO A 163 -2.56 -8.19 16.89
N GLY A 164 -3.53 -7.31 17.10
CA GLY A 164 -3.39 -6.13 17.98
C GLY A 164 -2.73 -4.92 17.34
N THR A 165 -2.14 -5.00 16.13
CA THR A 165 -1.40 -3.89 15.50
C THR A 165 -2.27 -2.99 14.63
N MET A 166 -3.39 -3.46 14.13
CA MET A 166 -4.28 -2.71 13.22
C MET A 166 -5.08 -1.59 13.90
N LYS A 167 -5.12 -1.58 15.23
CA LYS A 167 -5.86 -0.57 16.00
C LYS A 167 -5.31 0.84 15.72
N GLY A 168 -6.15 1.71 15.20
CA GLY A 168 -5.78 3.09 14.83
C GLY A 168 -5.24 3.27 13.39
N PHE A 169 -4.98 2.18 12.64
CA PHE A 169 -4.61 2.24 11.22
C PHE A 169 -5.81 2.31 10.28
N MET A 170 -6.82 1.57 10.61
CA MET A 170 -8.12 1.69 9.99
C MET A 170 -8.80 2.78 10.80
N GLY A 171 -9.11 3.94 10.28
CA GLY A 171 -9.81 5.00 11.02
C GLY A 171 -10.96 4.47 11.89
N PRO A 172 -11.57 5.27 12.76
CA PRO A 172 -12.70 4.84 13.54
C PRO A 172 -13.75 4.24 12.59
N PRO A 173 -14.47 3.19 12.98
CA PRO A 173 -15.53 2.61 12.17
C PRO A 173 -16.45 3.74 11.70
N MET A 174 -16.76 3.78 10.42
CA MET A 174 -17.71 4.77 9.88
C MET A 174 -19.02 4.60 10.63
N VAL A 175 -19.36 5.57 11.46
CA VAL A 175 -20.68 5.63 12.06
C VAL A 175 -21.64 5.92 10.92
N SER A 176 -22.49 4.96 10.59
CA SER A 176 -23.59 5.19 9.66
C SER A 176 -24.37 6.41 10.13
N SER A 177 -24.41 7.47 9.33
CA SER A 177 -25.31 8.57 9.60
C SER A 177 -26.72 8.00 9.73
N PRO A 178 -27.48 8.32 10.79
CA PRO A 178 -28.87 7.91 10.83
C PRO A 178 -29.57 8.53 9.63
N SER A 179 -30.20 7.67 8.83
CA SER A 179 -31.09 8.07 7.75
C SER A 179 -32.18 8.97 8.34
N GLY A 180 -32.07 10.26 8.10
CA GLY A 180 -33.14 11.22 8.29
C GLY A 180 -34.03 11.29 7.05
#